data_2f759141051fae104d8bc0b0519819cc
#
_entry.id   2f759141051fae104d8bc0b0519819cc
#
_cell.length_a   1.000
_cell.length_b   1.000
_cell.length_c   1.000
_cell.angle_alpha   90.00
_cell.angle_beta   90.00
_cell.angle_gamma   90.00
#
_symmetry.space_group_name_H-M   'P 1'
#
loop_
_entity.id
_entity.type
_entity.pdbx_description
1 polymer ?
#
loop_
_entity_poly.entity_id
_entity_poly.type
_entity_poly.pdbx_seq_one_letter_code
_entity_poly.pdbx_strand_id
1 'polypeptide(L)'
;MRFRAFVIASAATLAIGPALNAPVASAANVSPASKTASVSPAPKADRRLPISVIRGSVGPSFTISVSRHHAQPGRYRLVVRDRGSIHNWHIRGPGVNRKTGVPFTGRRVFTVRLQRGTYRIVCDPHRTQMHTRLVVG
;
A
#
# COMPACT_ATOMS: atom_id res chain seq x y z
N MET A 1 41.64 7.74 -10.40
CA MET A 1 42.17 6.36 -10.59
C MET A 1 41.08 5.44 -11.12
N ARG A 2 41.27 5.07 -12.38
CA ARG A 2 40.84 3.85 -13.11
C ARG A 2 39.36 3.40 -13.06
N PHE A 3 38.67 3.80 -14.08
CA PHE A 3 37.46 3.16 -14.63
C PHE A 3 37.79 1.73 -15.10
N ARG A 4 36.94 0.77 -14.83
CA ARG A 4 36.90 -0.50 -15.55
C ARG A 4 35.49 -0.73 -16.09
N ALA A 5 35.35 -0.51 -17.38
CA ALA A 5 34.24 -0.96 -18.20
C ALA A 5 34.38 -2.48 -18.39
N PHE A 6 33.26 -3.20 -18.22
CA PHE A 6 33.12 -4.59 -18.67
C PHE A 6 32.07 -4.63 -19.78
N VAL A 7 32.57 -4.85 -20.97
CA VAL A 7 31.81 -5.19 -22.16
C VAL A 7 31.80 -6.71 -22.23
N ILE A 8 30.66 -7.34 -22.34
CA ILE A 8 30.52 -8.72 -22.80
C ILE A 8 29.50 -8.76 -23.93
N ALA A 9 30.04 -9.19 -25.07
CA ALA A 9 29.39 -9.32 -26.35
C ALA A 9 28.53 -10.58 -26.47
N SER A 10 27.56 -10.45 -27.32
CA SER A 10 26.70 -11.39 -28.04
C SER A 10 27.27 -12.73 -28.45
N ALA A 11 26.41 -13.72 -28.52
CA ALA A 11 26.41 -14.68 -29.60
C ALA A 11 24.96 -15.17 -29.87
N ALA A 12 24.47 -14.84 -31.04
CA ALA A 12 23.29 -15.41 -31.66
C ALA A 12 23.65 -16.75 -32.28
N THR A 13 22.76 -17.73 -32.16
CA THR A 13 22.85 -18.95 -32.96
C THR A 13 21.47 -19.26 -33.54
N LEU A 14 21.39 -19.10 -34.84
CA LEU A 14 20.28 -19.51 -35.70
C LEU A 14 20.45 -21.02 -35.96
N ALA A 15 19.39 -21.80 -35.85
CA ALA A 15 19.29 -23.13 -36.45
C ALA A 15 17.97 -23.27 -37.19
N ILE A 16 18.08 -23.37 -38.50
CA ILE A 16 17.07 -23.70 -39.49
C ILE A 16 17.11 -25.22 -39.72
N GLY A 17 15.98 -25.87 -39.83
CA GLY A 17 15.87 -27.23 -40.30
C GLY A 17 14.43 -27.64 -40.63
N PRO A 18 14.24 -28.47 -41.69
CA PRO A 18 13.10 -28.32 -42.59
C PRO A 18 11.96 -29.35 -42.43
N ALA A 19 10.88 -28.98 -43.02
CA ALA A 19 9.70 -29.54 -43.61
C ALA A 19 9.52 -31.08 -43.85
N LEU A 20 8.23 -31.36 -44.08
CA LEU A 20 7.60 -32.45 -44.83
C LEU A 20 7.05 -33.62 -43.97
N ASN A 21 5.76 -33.82 -43.85
CA ASN A 21 4.84 -34.52 -44.82
C ASN A 21 3.46 -34.71 -44.17
N ALA A 22 2.41 -34.41 -44.88
CA ALA A 22 1.09 -35.01 -44.72
C ALA A 22 1.05 -36.34 -45.46
N PRO A 23 0.09 -37.28 -45.17
CA PRO A 23 -1.26 -37.17 -45.70
C PRO A 23 -2.42 -37.73 -44.82
N VAL A 24 -3.57 -37.19 -45.12
CA VAL A 24 -4.95 -37.66 -45.13
C VAL A 24 -5.31 -39.04 -44.61
N ALA A 25 -6.30 -39.11 -43.72
CA ALA A 25 -7.41 -40.09 -43.81
C ALA A 25 -8.60 -39.67 -42.90
N SER A 26 -9.65 -39.39 -43.57
CA SER A 26 -11.07 -39.44 -43.26
C SER A 26 -11.50 -40.49 -42.24
N ALA A 27 -12.29 -40.06 -41.26
CA ALA A 27 -13.43 -40.84 -40.77
C ALA A 27 -14.33 -39.93 -39.90
N ALA A 28 -15.52 -39.72 -40.40
CA ALA A 28 -16.62 -39.12 -39.68
C ALA A 28 -16.99 -40.01 -38.45
N ASN A 29 -17.11 -39.39 -37.32
CA ASN A 29 -17.94 -39.94 -36.25
C ASN A 29 -18.65 -38.78 -35.53
N VAL A 30 -19.94 -38.72 -35.83
CA VAL A 30 -20.95 -37.87 -35.22
C VAL A 30 -21.20 -38.45 -33.82
N SER A 31 -20.93 -37.72 -32.78
CA SER A 31 -21.38 -38.06 -31.45
C SER A 31 -21.91 -36.81 -30.72
N PRO A 32 -22.97 -36.95 -29.92
CA PRO A 32 -23.88 -35.88 -29.62
C PRO A 32 -23.32 -34.91 -28.57
N ALA A 33 -23.76 -33.68 -28.74
CA ALA A 33 -23.48 -32.56 -27.88
C ALA A 33 -23.74 -32.80 -26.40
N SER A 34 -22.68 -32.95 -25.63
CA SER A 34 -22.71 -32.68 -24.20
C SER A 34 -22.45 -31.21 -24.01
N LYS A 35 -23.50 -30.44 -23.79
CA LYS A 35 -23.42 -29.08 -23.28
C LYS A 35 -22.88 -29.12 -21.85
N THR A 36 -21.60 -29.27 -21.68
CA THR A 36 -20.94 -28.88 -20.44
C THR A 36 -20.96 -27.35 -20.41
N ALA A 37 -21.93 -26.81 -19.68
CA ALA A 37 -21.92 -25.43 -19.31
C ALA A 37 -20.62 -25.17 -18.54
N SER A 38 -19.66 -24.54 -19.20
CA SER A 38 -18.48 -23.99 -18.55
C SER A 38 -18.97 -22.89 -17.61
N VAL A 39 -19.15 -23.24 -16.34
CA VAL A 39 -19.35 -22.27 -15.28
C VAL A 39 -18.01 -21.56 -15.11
N SER A 40 -17.85 -20.47 -15.84
CA SER A 40 -16.76 -19.54 -15.63
C SER A 40 -16.84 -19.08 -14.18
N PRO A 41 -15.80 -19.30 -13.34
CA PRO A 41 -15.85 -18.81 -11.98
C PRO A 41 -15.97 -17.29 -12.05
N ALA A 42 -17.05 -16.76 -11.50
CA ALA A 42 -17.25 -15.32 -11.39
C ALA A 42 -16.00 -14.70 -10.77
N PRO A 43 -15.47 -13.59 -11.32
CA PRO A 43 -14.32 -12.94 -10.75
C PRO A 43 -14.64 -12.62 -9.29
N LYS A 44 -13.83 -13.17 -8.36
CA LYS A 44 -13.91 -12.83 -6.95
C LYS A 44 -13.75 -11.32 -6.88
N ALA A 45 -14.87 -10.62 -6.71
CA ALA A 45 -14.85 -9.20 -6.49
C ALA A 45 -13.86 -8.96 -5.34
N ASP A 46 -12.73 -8.33 -5.64
CA ASP A 46 -11.75 -7.91 -4.66
C ASP A 46 -12.48 -6.93 -3.72
N ARG A 47 -13.09 -7.50 -2.69
CA ARG A 47 -13.82 -6.76 -1.67
C ARG A 47 -12.78 -6.03 -0.85
N ARG A 48 -12.20 -4.99 -1.45
CA ARG A 48 -11.33 -4.06 -0.72
C ARG A 48 -12.15 -3.47 0.41
N LEU A 49 -11.88 -3.95 1.61
CA LEU A 49 -12.47 -3.39 2.81
C LEU A 49 -12.28 -1.87 2.78
N PRO A 50 -13.32 -1.10 3.10
CA PRO A 50 -13.22 0.34 3.08
C PRO A 50 -12.08 0.77 4.01
N ILE A 51 -11.20 1.63 3.50
CA ILE A 51 -10.06 2.13 4.27
C ILE A 51 -10.60 3.03 5.38
N SER A 52 -10.47 2.59 6.61
CA SER A 52 -10.89 3.34 7.79
C SER A 52 -10.10 4.65 7.93
N VAL A 53 -10.79 5.69 8.41
CA VAL A 53 -10.19 7.01 8.60
C VAL A 53 -9.97 7.28 10.09
N ILE A 54 -8.77 7.74 10.43
CA ILE A 54 -8.43 8.32 11.72
C ILE A 54 -8.07 9.79 11.47
N ARG A 55 -8.71 10.69 12.21
CA ARG A 55 -8.42 12.11 12.15
C ARG A 55 -7.45 12.49 13.26
N GLY A 56 -6.47 13.31 12.93
CA GLY A 56 -5.58 13.95 13.89
C GLY A 56 -5.68 15.46 13.76
N SER A 57 -5.44 16.18 14.83
CA SER A 57 -5.23 17.61 14.75
C SER A 57 -4.13 18.07 15.67
N VAL A 58 -3.47 19.15 15.26
CA VAL A 58 -2.57 19.94 16.09
C VAL A 58 -3.00 21.39 15.92
N GLY A 59 -3.14 22.09 17.02
CA GLY A 59 -3.75 23.39 17.01
C GLY A 59 -2.89 24.50 17.57
N PRO A 60 -3.34 25.77 17.45
CA PRO A 60 -2.54 26.92 17.88
C PRO A 60 -2.33 26.96 19.40
N SER A 61 -3.26 26.42 20.20
CA SER A 61 -3.25 26.51 21.66
C SER A 61 -2.58 25.32 22.33
N PHE A 62 -1.43 24.87 21.87
CA PHE A 62 -0.69 23.73 22.42
C PHE A 62 -1.53 22.45 22.56
N THR A 63 -2.45 22.24 21.62
CA THR A 63 -3.34 21.09 21.59
C THR A 63 -2.92 20.08 20.53
N ILE A 64 -2.99 18.79 20.87
CA ILE A 64 -2.81 17.70 19.93
C ILE A 64 -3.86 16.63 20.18
N SER A 65 -4.45 16.10 19.13
CA SER A 65 -5.52 15.13 19.27
C SER A 65 -5.51 14.04 18.20
N VAL A 66 -6.22 12.97 18.52
CA VAL A 66 -6.57 11.88 17.59
C VAL A 66 -8.04 11.51 17.83
N SER A 67 -8.77 11.22 16.75
CA SER A 67 -10.22 10.97 16.81
C SER A 67 -10.60 9.66 17.50
N ARG A 68 -9.65 8.77 17.74
CA ARG A 68 -9.84 7.54 18.50
C ARG A 68 -8.52 7.11 19.14
N HIS A 69 -8.61 6.53 20.32
CA HIS A 69 -7.45 6.05 21.07
C HIS A 69 -7.24 4.54 20.96
N HIS A 70 -8.20 3.83 20.34
CA HIS A 70 -8.13 2.40 20.07
C HIS A 70 -8.52 2.12 18.61
N ALA A 71 -7.84 1.16 17.98
CA ALA A 71 -8.11 0.71 16.64
C ALA A 71 -7.76 -0.78 16.46
N GLN A 72 -8.29 -1.41 15.42
CA GLN A 72 -7.88 -2.74 14.99
C GLN A 72 -6.68 -2.66 14.05
N PRO A 73 -5.84 -3.70 13.94
CA PRO A 73 -4.81 -3.77 12.91
C PRO A 73 -5.42 -3.64 11.51
N GLY A 74 -4.78 -2.89 10.62
CA GLY A 74 -5.33 -2.72 9.27
C GLY A 74 -4.80 -1.50 8.53
N ARG A 75 -5.40 -1.23 7.37
CA ARG A 75 -5.08 -0.06 6.54
C ARG A 75 -5.93 1.14 6.96
N TYR A 76 -5.26 2.27 7.13
CA TYR A 76 -5.90 3.52 7.56
C TYR A 76 -5.44 4.70 6.72
N ARG A 77 -6.34 5.66 6.57
CA ARG A 77 -6.01 7.03 6.15
C ARG A 77 -5.97 7.91 7.40
N LEU A 78 -4.79 8.39 7.74
CA LEU A 78 -4.62 9.39 8.78
C LEU A 78 -4.82 10.76 8.14
N VAL A 79 -5.89 11.45 8.51
CA VAL A 79 -6.21 12.78 8.01
C VAL A 79 -5.86 13.78 9.10
N VAL A 80 -4.74 14.46 8.93
CA VAL A 80 -4.21 15.40 9.93
C VAL A 80 -4.54 16.82 9.52
N ARG A 81 -5.08 17.60 10.44
CA ARG A 81 -5.28 19.04 10.33
C ARG A 81 -4.29 19.76 11.25
N ASP A 82 -3.34 20.44 10.64
CA ASP A 82 -2.34 21.22 11.31
C ASP A 82 -2.74 22.72 11.21
N ARG A 83 -2.86 23.38 12.35
CA ARG A 83 -3.33 24.75 12.45
C ARG A 83 -2.33 25.68 13.14
N GLY A 84 -1.11 25.20 13.37
CA GLY A 84 -0.10 25.97 14.08
C GLY A 84 1.28 25.87 13.45
N SER A 85 1.81 26.98 12.96
CA SER A 85 3.11 27.03 12.28
C SER A 85 4.34 26.74 13.17
N ILE A 86 4.15 26.65 14.48
CA ILE A 86 5.20 26.30 15.45
C ILE A 86 5.05 24.85 15.97
N HIS A 87 4.09 24.12 15.42
CA HIS A 87 3.75 22.76 15.83
C HIS A 87 3.94 21.78 14.69
N ASN A 88 3.92 20.50 15.02
CA ASN A 88 3.73 19.42 14.05
C ASN A 88 2.92 18.28 14.69
N TRP A 89 2.34 17.45 13.86
CA TRP A 89 1.69 16.22 14.28
C TRP A 89 2.55 15.04 13.83
N HIS A 90 3.11 14.30 14.80
CA HIS A 90 4.03 13.21 14.54
C HIS A 90 3.53 11.92 15.19
N ILE A 91 3.20 10.92 14.40
CA ILE A 91 2.85 9.56 14.85
C ILE A 91 4.04 8.63 14.66
N ARG A 92 4.34 7.85 15.70
CA ARG A 92 5.43 6.91 15.72
C ARG A 92 5.02 5.63 16.45
N GLY A 93 5.29 4.47 15.84
CA GLY A 93 4.99 3.13 16.40
C GLY A 93 5.34 2.02 15.41
N PRO A 94 4.89 0.78 15.65
CA PRO A 94 5.24 -0.37 14.81
C PRO A 94 4.99 -0.14 13.32
N GLY A 95 6.06 -0.09 12.51
CA GLY A 95 6.00 0.09 11.07
C GLY A 95 5.52 1.48 10.59
N VAL A 96 5.32 2.44 11.49
CA VAL A 96 4.84 3.79 11.13
C VAL A 96 5.68 4.87 11.78
N ASN A 97 6.14 5.80 10.93
CA ASN A 97 6.77 7.04 11.33
C ASN A 97 6.34 8.11 10.30
N ARG A 98 5.35 8.94 10.65
CA ARG A 98 4.77 9.95 9.76
C ARG A 98 4.56 11.26 10.52
N LYS A 99 4.94 12.38 9.90
CA LYS A 99 4.78 13.69 10.51
C LYS A 99 4.41 14.77 9.50
N THR A 100 3.74 15.81 9.98
CA THR A 100 3.72 17.11 9.31
C THR A 100 5.03 17.85 9.62
N GLY A 101 5.42 18.79 8.76
CA GLY A 101 6.58 19.64 9.03
C GLY A 101 6.24 20.78 9.99
N VAL A 102 7.25 21.34 10.62
CA VAL A 102 7.19 22.68 11.20
C VAL A 102 7.89 23.59 10.19
N PRO A 103 7.27 24.58 9.57
CA PRO A 103 6.07 25.35 9.90
C PRO A 103 4.82 25.02 9.04
N PHE A 104 4.60 23.77 8.67
CA PHE A 104 3.45 23.41 7.85
C PHE A 104 2.13 23.73 8.55
N THR A 105 1.19 24.33 7.81
CA THR A 105 -0.22 24.46 8.19
C THR A 105 -1.11 23.91 7.10
N GLY A 106 -2.26 23.37 7.48
CA GLY A 106 -3.20 22.83 6.51
C GLY A 106 -3.61 21.36 6.77
N ARG A 107 -3.94 20.66 5.70
CA ARG A 107 -4.38 19.25 5.76
C ARG A 107 -3.36 18.36 5.11
N ARG A 108 -2.93 17.30 5.84
CA ARG A 108 -2.07 16.25 5.33
C ARG A 108 -2.77 14.89 5.47
N VAL A 109 -2.61 14.04 4.46
CA VAL A 109 -3.16 12.68 4.49
C VAL A 109 -2.01 11.68 4.36
N PHE A 110 -1.97 10.71 5.28
CA PHE A 110 -1.05 9.59 5.22
C PHE A 110 -1.83 8.29 5.10
N THR A 111 -1.49 7.45 4.14
CA THR A 111 -1.96 6.06 4.09
C THR A 111 -0.95 5.19 4.81
N VAL A 112 -1.41 4.47 5.83
CA VAL A 112 -0.57 3.64 6.70
C VAL A 112 -1.20 2.27 6.91
N ARG A 113 -0.37 1.29 7.25
CA ARG A 113 -0.82 0.00 7.79
C ARG A 113 -0.46 -0.03 9.27
N LEU A 114 -1.47 -0.01 10.12
CA LEU A 114 -1.30 -0.12 11.57
C LEU A 114 -1.19 -1.60 11.95
N GLN A 115 -0.17 -1.92 12.72
CA GLN A 115 0.09 -3.22 13.34
C GLN A 115 -0.27 -3.15 14.81
N ARG A 116 -0.42 -4.31 15.47
CA ARG A 116 -0.62 -4.36 16.93
C ARG A 116 0.49 -3.60 17.65
N GLY A 117 0.12 -2.83 18.66
CA GLY A 117 1.03 -2.06 19.47
C GLY A 117 0.57 -0.65 19.78
N THR A 118 1.43 0.10 20.46
CA THR A 118 1.15 1.48 20.87
C THR A 118 1.86 2.47 19.95
N TYR A 119 1.11 3.43 19.44
CA TYR A 119 1.58 4.54 18.63
C TYR A 119 1.57 5.80 19.50
N ARG A 120 2.73 6.43 19.61
CA ARG A 120 2.84 7.75 20.25
C ARG A 120 2.58 8.82 19.20
N ILE A 121 1.78 9.80 19.59
CA ILE A 121 1.47 10.96 18.77
C ILE A 121 1.93 12.18 19.57
N VAL A 122 2.85 12.96 18.99
CA VAL A 122 3.50 14.09 19.69
C VAL A 122 3.63 15.28 18.75
N CYS A 123 3.80 16.47 19.32
CA CYS A 123 4.41 17.58 18.67
C CYS A 123 5.91 17.59 19.02
N ASP A 124 6.78 17.49 18.04
CA ASP A 124 8.23 17.35 18.30
C ASP A 124 8.82 18.51 19.10
N PRO A 125 8.51 19.79 18.77
CA PRO A 125 8.98 20.92 19.58
C PRO A 125 8.42 20.96 21.01
N HIS A 126 7.21 20.41 21.25
CA HIS A 126 6.49 20.54 22.51
C HIS A 126 6.07 19.18 23.08
N ARG A 127 6.94 18.16 22.97
CA ARG A 127 6.61 16.76 23.26
C ARG A 127 6.25 16.47 24.72
N THR A 128 6.62 17.33 25.64
CA THR A 128 6.28 17.21 27.06
C THR A 128 4.85 17.64 27.36
N GLN A 129 4.32 18.57 26.58
CA GLN A 129 2.97 19.12 26.76
C GLN A 129 1.98 18.58 25.74
N MET A 130 2.45 18.37 24.49
CA MET A 130 1.60 17.98 23.37
C MET A 130 1.86 16.53 22.98
N HIS A 131 1.19 15.62 23.65
CA HIS A 131 1.28 14.19 23.36
C HIS A 131 -0.05 13.48 23.58
N THR A 132 -0.25 12.40 22.84
CA THR A 132 -1.35 11.46 22.98
C THR A 132 -0.92 10.10 22.44
N ARG A 133 -1.80 9.12 22.49
CA ARG A 133 -1.50 7.77 22.00
C ARG A 133 -2.68 7.13 21.29
N LEU A 134 -2.37 6.18 20.43
CA LEU A 134 -3.31 5.27 19.78
C LEU A 134 -2.83 3.84 20.06
N VAL A 135 -3.68 3.01 20.62
CA VAL A 135 -3.43 1.59 20.86
C VAL A 135 -4.11 0.77 19.80
N VAL A 136 -3.38 -0.16 19.20
CA VAL A 136 -3.88 -1.07 18.16
C VAL A 136 -3.77 -2.50 18.67
N GLY A 137 -4.93 -3.17 18.81
CA GLY A 137 -5.01 -4.50 19.42
C GLY A 137 -6.04 -5.42 18.77
#